data_05924d5b5796f8cd62f2c918a4f2fd65
#
_entry.id   05924d5b5796f8cd62f2c918a4f2fd65
#
_cell.length_a   1.000
_cell.length_b   1.000
_cell.length_c   1.000
_cell.angle_alpha   90.00
_cell.angle_beta   90.00
_cell.angle_gamma   90.00
#
_symmetry.space_group_name_H-M   'P 1'
#
loop_
_entity.id
_entity.type
_entity.pdbx_description
1 polymer ?
#
loop_
_entity_poly.entity_id
_entity_poly.type
_entity_poly.pdbx_seq_one_letter_code
_entity_poly.pdbx_strand_id
1 'polypeptide(L)'
;MTRVAILTREYPPEVYGGAGTHVEYLARELRRLTEVSVHCWGAPRDEPGVTNHQAWDALSEPKPEAAALQAMSINLAMAAAVKGVDVVHSHTWYANLGGHLAKLMWSVPHVMTIHSLEPLRPWKSEQLGGGYALSTFCEQTAIEGADAVVAVSKGVREDVLSCYPRVDPDRLHVIHNGIDPDIYKPQPSPETLARFGIDADRPFALFNGRITRQKGLPLLLAAALRLDPRHQLVIVASSPDTPEIAGEVAGLAQRVRDERGNLVWIDRFIPREDLIHLHTHADVFVCPSIYEPFGLVILEAMACETAVVASRVGGIPEIVVQGETGYLVDYNSDDTETFTTELAGRINELLTDNALARKMGKAGRRRVLDHFGWPAIAARTVELYDSLRPAVA
;
A
#
# COMPACT_ATOMS: atom_id res chain seq x y z
N MET A 1 -3.78 18.00 -25.61
CA MET A 1 -3.98 17.21 -24.37
C MET A 1 -2.72 16.40 -24.17
N THR A 2 -2.17 16.32 -22.98
CA THR A 2 -0.92 15.60 -22.67
C THR A 2 -1.15 14.10 -22.81
N ARG A 3 -0.27 13.39 -23.51
CA ARG A 3 -0.34 11.92 -23.66
C ARG A 3 0.60 11.27 -22.63
N VAL A 4 0.05 10.50 -21.73
CA VAL A 4 0.76 9.87 -20.63
C VAL A 4 0.77 8.35 -20.79
N ALA A 5 1.93 7.73 -20.70
CA ALA A 5 2.03 6.28 -20.54
C ALA A 5 2.33 5.92 -19.08
N ILE A 6 1.44 5.20 -18.43
CA ILE A 6 1.65 4.63 -17.11
C ILE A 6 2.25 3.24 -17.25
N LEU A 7 3.42 3.02 -16.62
CA LEU A 7 4.08 1.71 -16.59
C LEU A 7 3.92 1.11 -15.18
N THR A 8 3.37 -0.11 -15.11
CA THR A 8 3.13 -0.78 -13.83
C THR A 8 3.23 -2.30 -13.96
N ARG A 9 3.48 -2.99 -12.85
CA ARG A 9 3.28 -4.43 -12.79
C ARG A 9 1.80 -4.79 -12.71
N GLU A 10 1.09 -4.15 -11.79
CA GLU A 10 -0.27 -4.49 -11.39
C GLU A 10 -1.29 -3.53 -11.98
N TYR A 11 -2.33 -4.08 -12.60
CA TYR A 11 -3.51 -3.33 -13.04
C TYR A 11 -4.71 -4.29 -13.09
N PRO A 12 -5.94 -3.86 -12.78
CA PRO A 12 -7.10 -4.74 -12.79
C PRO A 12 -7.22 -5.59 -14.06
N PRO A 13 -7.65 -6.86 -13.94
CA PRO A 13 -8.10 -7.55 -12.73
C PRO A 13 -6.97 -8.09 -11.84
N GLU A 14 -5.73 -8.01 -12.27
CA GLU A 14 -4.56 -8.57 -11.60
C GLU A 14 -3.93 -7.55 -10.63
N VAL A 15 -4.57 -7.33 -9.48
CA VAL A 15 -4.10 -6.45 -8.42
C VAL A 15 -3.71 -7.27 -7.20
N TYR A 16 -2.46 -7.14 -6.77
CA TYR A 16 -1.90 -7.86 -5.62
C TYR A 16 -1.73 -6.98 -4.39
N GLY A 17 -1.53 -5.68 -4.55
CA GLY A 17 -1.22 -4.78 -3.45
C GLY A 17 -1.63 -3.32 -3.66
N GLY A 18 -1.24 -2.49 -2.70
CA GLY A 18 -1.59 -1.07 -2.71
C GLY A 18 -1.09 -0.28 -3.94
N ALA A 19 0.01 -0.72 -4.56
CA ALA A 19 0.51 -0.07 -5.78
C ALA A 19 -0.46 -0.27 -6.96
N GLY A 20 -1.00 -1.48 -7.13
CA GLY A 20 -1.99 -1.76 -8.16
C GLY A 20 -3.29 -0.98 -7.94
N THR A 21 -3.78 -0.93 -6.69
CA THR A 21 -4.93 -0.11 -6.31
C THR A 21 -4.68 1.38 -6.59
N HIS A 22 -3.49 1.88 -6.25
CA HIS A 22 -3.11 3.26 -6.57
C HIS A 22 -3.18 3.54 -8.08
N VAL A 23 -2.58 2.69 -8.90
CA VAL A 23 -2.56 2.89 -10.36
C VAL A 23 -3.95 2.81 -10.97
N GLU A 24 -4.81 1.90 -10.50
CA GLU A 24 -6.21 1.79 -10.93
C GLU A 24 -6.94 3.13 -10.78
N TYR A 25 -6.95 3.68 -9.56
CA TYR A 25 -7.67 4.90 -9.26
C TYR A 25 -7.02 6.14 -9.89
N LEU A 26 -5.69 6.24 -9.85
CA LEU A 26 -4.97 7.33 -10.48
C LEU A 26 -5.22 7.37 -11.99
N ALA A 27 -5.10 6.23 -12.69
CA ALA A 27 -5.36 6.16 -14.12
C ALA A 27 -6.80 6.53 -14.47
N ARG A 28 -7.78 6.08 -13.66
CA ARG A 28 -9.19 6.43 -13.81
C ARG A 28 -9.40 7.94 -13.76
N GLU A 29 -8.84 8.63 -12.79
CA GLU A 29 -9.00 10.07 -12.62
C GLU A 29 -8.16 10.86 -13.65
N LEU A 30 -6.96 10.40 -13.97
CA LEU A 30 -6.13 11.02 -15.01
C LEU A 30 -6.80 10.99 -16.38
N ARG A 31 -7.52 9.92 -16.74
CA ARG A 31 -8.28 9.82 -18.00
C ARG A 31 -9.38 10.89 -18.15
N ARG A 32 -9.78 11.54 -17.07
CA ARG A 32 -10.71 12.70 -17.10
C ARG A 32 -10.01 14.00 -17.44
N LEU A 33 -8.69 14.07 -17.26
CA LEU A 33 -7.88 15.29 -17.37
C LEU A 33 -6.93 15.26 -18.57
N THR A 34 -6.52 14.06 -19.01
CA THR A 34 -5.48 13.86 -20.02
C THR A 34 -5.67 12.54 -20.76
N GLU A 35 -4.89 12.30 -21.82
CA GLU A 35 -4.89 11.04 -22.55
C GLU A 35 -3.96 10.04 -21.87
N VAL A 36 -4.49 8.88 -21.42
CA VAL A 36 -3.73 7.90 -20.63
C VAL A 36 -3.74 6.53 -21.29
N SER A 37 -2.56 5.99 -21.55
CA SER A 37 -2.34 4.57 -21.82
C SER A 37 -1.73 3.89 -20.58
N VAL A 38 -2.12 2.65 -20.31
CA VAL A 38 -1.56 1.83 -19.24
C VAL A 38 -0.82 0.64 -19.85
N HIS A 39 0.43 0.48 -19.49
CA HIS A 39 1.29 -0.64 -19.85
C HIS A 39 1.53 -1.48 -18.60
N CYS A 40 0.97 -2.69 -18.54
CA CYS A 40 1.03 -3.56 -17.38
C CYS A 40 1.47 -4.98 -17.73
N TRP A 41 1.78 -5.78 -16.71
CA TRP A 41 2.10 -7.19 -16.90
C TRP A 41 0.82 -7.99 -17.15
N GLY A 42 0.98 -9.18 -17.71
CA GLY A 42 -0.08 -10.15 -17.84
C GLY A 42 -0.34 -10.60 -19.29
N ALA A 43 -1.32 -11.49 -19.45
CA ALA A 43 -1.74 -11.96 -20.75
C ALA A 43 -2.42 -10.84 -21.56
N PRO A 44 -2.29 -10.84 -22.90
CA PRO A 44 -2.97 -9.89 -23.76
C PRO A 44 -4.49 -9.88 -23.50
N ARG A 45 -5.08 -8.69 -23.45
CA ARG A 45 -6.51 -8.49 -23.32
C ARG A 45 -6.99 -7.35 -24.20
N ASP A 46 -8.23 -7.40 -24.61
CA ASP A 46 -8.86 -6.36 -25.43
C ASP A 46 -9.53 -5.33 -24.50
N GLU A 47 -8.70 -4.41 -24.00
CA GLU A 47 -9.14 -3.28 -23.16
C GLU A 47 -8.59 -1.98 -23.75
N PRO A 48 -9.44 -1.02 -24.16
CA PRO A 48 -9.00 0.22 -24.76
C PRO A 48 -8.05 1.00 -23.84
N GLY A 49 -6.90 1.41 -24.39
CA GLY A 49 -5.87 2.16 -23.63
C GLY A 49 -5.09 1.33 -22.63
N VAL A 50 -5.14 -0.01 -22.70
CA VAL A 50 -4.32 -0.92 -21.90
C VAL A 50 -3.50 -1.83 -22.82
N THR A 51 -2.20 -1.94 -22.54
CA THR A 51 -1.28 -2.84 -23.24
C THR A 51 -0.63 -3.77 -22.23
N ASN A 52 -0.78 -5.06 -22.40
CA ASN A 52 -0.16 -6.08 -21.56
C ASN A 52 1.18 -6.52 -22.13
N HIS A 53 2.14 -6.76 -21.24
CA HIS A 53 3.47 -7.23 -21.55
C HIS A 53 3.76 -8.53 -20.80
N GLN A 54 4.38 -9.47 -21.48
CA GLN A 54 4.78 -10.77 -20.92
C GLN A 54 6.31 -10.89 -20.92
N ALA A 55 6.83 -11.67 -19.98
CA ALA A 55 8.23 -12.02 -19.97
C ALA A 55 8.59 -12.87 -21.21
N TRP A 56 9.82 -12.80 -21.64
CA TRP A 56 10.32 -13.64 -22.72
C TRP A 56 10.27 -15.12 -22.33
N ASP A 57 9.83 -15.98 -23.23
CA ASP A 57 9.67 -17.43 -23.01
C ASP A 57 10.97 -18.08 -22.50
N ALA A 58 12.12 -17.61 -22.94
CA ALA A 58 13.44 -18.08 -22.48
C ALA A 58 13.69 -17.87 -20.98
N LEU A 59 12.91 -17.04 -20.31
CA LEU A 59 13.00 -16.70 -18.89
C LEU A 59 11.87 -17.29 -18.06
N SER A 60 11.08 -18.23 -18.62
CA SER A 60 9.86 -18.78 -17.99
C SER A 60 10.13 -19.79 -16.86
N GLU A 61 11.39 -20.24 -16.65
CA GLU A 61 11.71 -21.15 -15.57
C GLU A 61 11.37 -20.53 -14.19
N PRO A 62 10.65 -21.27 -13.31
CA PRO A 62 10.25 -20.75 -12.00
C PRO A 62 11.40 -20.83 -11.00
N LYS A 63 12.32 -19.86 -11.05
CA LYS A 63 13.41 -19.70 -10.09
C LYS A 63 13.32 -18.31 -9.45
N PRO A 64 13.67 -18.14 -8.17
CA PRO A 64 13.62 -16.83 -7.49
C PRO A 64 14.35 -15.72 -8.27
N GLU A 65 15.55 -15.99 -8.77
CA GLU A 65 16.34 -15.05 -9.56
C GLU A 65 15.75 -14.77 -10.96
N ALA A 66 15.01 -15.72 -11.53
CA ALA A 66 14.37 -15.53 -12.83
C ALA A 66 13.30 -14.43 -12.80
N ALA A 67 12.63 -14.22 -11.67
CA ALA A 67 11.64 -13.16 -11.52
C ALA A 67 12.22 -11.76 -11.81
N ALA A 68 13.46 -11.50 -11.43
CA ALA A 68 14.12 -10.22 -11.72
C ALA A 68 14.50 -10.09 -13.22
N LEU A 69 14.95 -11.16 -13.86
CA LEU A 69 15.22 -11.18 -15.30
C LEU A 69 13.93 -11.05 -16.13
N GLN A 70 12.85 -11.68 -15.69
CA GLN A 70 11.52 -11.51 -16.29
C GLN A 70 11.10 -10.04 -16.23
N ALA A 71 11.25 -9.39 -15.06
CA ALA A 71 10.97 -7.97 -14.92
C ALA A 71 11.77 -7.12 -15.92
N MET A 72 13.06 -7.41 -16.11
CA MET A 72 13.88 -6.68 -17.08
C MET A 72 13.37 -6.86 -18.52
N SER A 73 13.02 -8.07 -18.93
CA SER A 73 12.51 -8.33 -20.28
C SER A 73 11.21 -7.58 -20.56
N ILE A 74 10.33 -7.50 -19.57
CA ILE A 74 9.08 -6.73 -19.65
C ILE A 74 9.36 -5.23 -19.73
N ASN A 75 10.33 -4.72 -18.93
CA ASN A 75 10.72 -3.31 -18.98
C ASN A 75 11.25 -2.89 -20.34
N LEU A 76 12.01 -3.76 -21.04
CA LEU A 76 12.46 -3.52 -22.41
C LEU A 76 11.28 -3.41 -23.38
N ALA A 77 10.29 -4.32 -23.27
CA ALA A 77 9.09 -4.28 -24.08
C ALA A 77 8.24 -3.02 -23.81
N MET A 78 8.08 -2.64 -22.56
CA MET A 78 7.37 -1.41 -22.15
C MET A 78 8.06 -0.17 -22.74
N ALA A 79 9.38 -0.06 -22.58
CA ALA A 79 10.14 1.09 -23.12
C ALA A 79 10.00 1.23 -24.62
N ALA A 80 9.99 0.12 -25.36
CA ALA A 80 9.80 0.12 -26.82
C ALA A 80 8.40 0.55 -27.24
N ALA A 81 7.37 0.21 -26.43
CA ALA A 81 5.96 0.43 -26.77
C ALA A 81 5.47 1.88 -26.56
N VAL A 82 6.17 2.69 -25.79
CA VAL A 82 5.72 4.06 -25.38
C VAL A 82 6.26 5.18 -26.27
N LYS A 83 6.65 4.87 -27.50
CA LYS A 83 7.11 5.90 -28.47
C LYS A 83 5.99 6.89 -28.76
N GLY A 84 6.30 8.18 -28.66
CA GLY A 84 5.40 9.26 -29.06
C GLY A 84 4.46 9.76 -27.97
N VAL A 85 4.61 9.33 -26.72
CA VAL A 85 3.94 9.95 -25.56
C VAL A 85 4.67 11.20 -25.13
N ASP A 86 4.01 12.04 -24.33
CA ASP A 86 4.58 13.31 -23.85
C ASP A 86 5.21 13.15 -22.44
N VAL A 87 4.78 12.13 -21.65
CA VAL A 87 5.32 11.77 -20.34
C VAL A 87 5.22 10.28 -20.13
N VAL A 88 6.24 9.67 -19.52
CA VAL A 88 6.17 8.29 -19.00
C VAL A 88 6.16 8.34 -17.48
N HIS A 89 5.16 7.69 -16.85
CA HIS A 89 5.03 7.59 -15.41
C HIS A 89 5.09 6.13 -14.96
N SER A 90 6.13 5.76 -14.22
CA SER A 90 6.34 4.39 -13.79
C SER A 90 6.09 4.18 -12.29
N HIS A 91 5.67 2.94 -11.95
CA HIS A 91 5.33 2.54 -10.58
C HIS A 91 6.05 1.25 -10.21
N THR A 92 6.74 1.25 -9.06
CA THR A 92 7.53 0.15 -8.51
C THR A 92 8.74 -0.25 -9.35
N TRP A 93 9.74 -0.89 -8.73
CA TRP A 93 10.95 -1.34 -9.42
C TRP A 93 10.66 -2.29 -10.60
N TYR A 94 9.52 -2.98 -10.58
CA TYR A 94 9.07 -3.87 -11.65
C TYR A 94 8.84 -3.19 -13.01
N ALA A 95 8.65 -1.86 -13.02
CA ALA A 95 8.41 -1.07 -14.23
C ALA A 95 9.29 0.19 -14.34
N ASN A 96 9.98 0.55 -13.26
CA ASN A 96 10.74 1.81 -13.19
C ASN A 96 11.91 1.87 -14.18
N LEU A 97 12.60 0.73 -14.39
CA LEU A 97 13.66 0.68 -15.41
C LEU A 97 13.11 0.93 -16.82
N GLY A 98 11.91 0.44 -17.13
CA GLY A 98 11.22 0.69 -18.39
C GLY A 98 10.97 2.18 -18.63
N GLY A 99 10.56 2.91 -17.59
CA GLY A 99 10.42 4.38 -17.64
C GLY A 99 11.76 5.08 -17.91
N HIS A 100 12.81 4.66 -17.22
CA HIS A 100 14.15 5.21 -17.43
C HIS A 100 14.68 4.95 -18.86
N LEU A 101 14.50 3.73 -19.38
CA LEU A 101 14.88 3.39 -20.75
C LEU A 101 14.07 4.17 -21.78
N ALA A 102 12.77 4.35 -21.56
CA ALA A 102 11.93 5.16 -22.45
C ALA A 102 12.43 6.62 -22.52
N LYS A 103 12.79 7.22 -21.38
CA LYS A 103 13.41 8.54 -21.32
C LYS A 103 14.66 8.62 -22.20
N LEU A 104 15.56 7.65 -22.08
CA LEU A 104 16.82 7.62 -22.87
C LEU A 104 16.55 7.43 -24.36
N MET A 105 15.62 6.55 -24.73
CA MET A 105 15.36 6.20 -26.12
C MET A 105 14.55 7.26 -26.87
N TRP A 106 13.59 7.90 -26.20
CA TRP A 106 12.61 8.75 -26.86
C TRP A 106 12.71 10.22 -26.42
N SER A 107 13.64 10.56 -25.52
CA SER A 107 13.78 11.90 -24.93
C SER A 107 12.48 12.42 -24.32
N VAL A 108 11.72 11.52 -23.69
CA VAL A 108 10.47 11.81 -23.02
C VAL A 108 10.70 11.97 -21.50
N PRO A 109 10.11 12.95 -20.82
CA PRO A 109 10.20 13.07 -19.37
C PRO A 109 9.73 11.79 -18.64
N HIS A 110 10.50 11.35 -17.65
CA HIS A 110 10.18 10.22 -16.80
C HIS A 110 9.82 10.67 -15.40
N VAL A 111 8.57 10.44 -15.01
CA VAL A 111 8.05 10.56 -13.65
C VAL A 111 8.02 9.16 -13.02
N MET A 112 8.34 9.06 -11.75
CA MET A 112 8.38 7.80 -11.04
C MET A 112 7.68 7.95 -9.68
N THR A 113 6.72 7.07 -9.36
CA THR A 113 6.12 7.03 -8.00
C THR A 113 6.75 5.93 -7.16
N ILE A 114 7.21 6.31 -5.97
CA ILE A 114 7.78 5.40 -4.96
C ILE A 114 6.66 4.92 -4.05
N HIS A 115 6.39 3.61 -4.10
CA HIS A 115 5.45 2.91 -3.20
C HIS A 115 6.16 2.20 -2.04
N SER A 116 7.44 1.92 -2.17
CA SER A 116 8.35 1.37 -1.17
C SER A 116 9.77 1.39 -1.73
N LEU A 117 10.77 1.31 -0.87
CA LEU A 117 12.18 1.27 -1.25
C LEU A 117 12.78 -0.10 -0.94
N GLU A 118 13.55 -0.65 -1.88
CA GLU A 118 14.20 -1.95 -1.71
C GLU A 118 15.19 -1.98 -0.54
N PRO A 119 16.05 -0.95 -0.30
CA PRO A 119 16.97 -0.94 0.85
C PRO A 119 16.27 -1.03 2.22
N LEU A 120 15.03 -0.55 2.33
CA LEU A 120 14.24 -0.62 3.57
C LEU A 120 13.42 -1.90 3.69
N ARG A 121 13.63 -2.85 2.79
CA ARG A 121 12.92 -4.14 2.73
C ARG A 121 13.92 -5.31 2.59
N PRO A 122 14.93 -5.44 3.48
CA PRO A 122 16.00 -6.43 3.34
C PRO A 122 15.49 -7.88 3.32
N TRP A 123 14.32 -8.15 3.94
CA TRP A 123 13.65 -9.45 3.88
C TRP A 123 13.21 -9.86 2.46
N LYS A 124 13.19 -8.94 1.49
CA LYS A 124 12.95 -9.24 0.08
C LYS A 124 14.02 -10.16 -0.52
N SER A 125 15.22 -10.18 0.04
CA SER A 125 16.28 -11.12 -0.37
C SER A 125 15.85 -12.59 -0.18
N GLU A 126 15.00 -12.89 0.81
CA GLU A 126 14.43 -14.21 1.04
C GLU A 126 13.53 -14.66 -0.13
N GLN A 127 12.87 -13.71 -0.80
CA GLN A 127 11.96 -13.97 -1.92
C GLN A 127 12.64 -13.96 -3.29
N LEU A 128 13.62 -13.08 -3.48
CA LEU A 128 14.24 -12.79 -4.78
C LEU A 128 15.62 -13.45 -4.93
N GLY A 129 16.22 -13.97 -3.85
CA GLY A 129 17.57 -14.49 -3.89
C GLY A 129 18.56 -13.50 -4.52
N GLY A 130 19.37 -13.93 -5.47
CA GLY A 130 20.29 -13.06 -6.23
C GLY A 130 19.60 -11.94 -7.04
N GLY A 131 18.30 -12.09 -7.33
CA GLY A 131 17.50 -11.08 -8.00
C GLY A 131 17.26 -9.81 -7.17
N TYR A 132 17.49 -9.85 -5.84
CA TYR A 132 17.39 -8.67 -4.98
C TYR A 132 18.42 -7.58 -5.33
N ALA A 133 19.65 -7.97 -5.67
CA ALA A 133 20.66 -7.02 -6.15
C ALA A 133 20.23 -6.34 -7.47
N LEU A 134 19.54 -7.09 -8.34
CA LEU A 134 19.04 -6.56 -9.60
C LEU A 134 17.85 -5.62 -9.40
N SER A 135 16.93 -5.94 -8.49
CA SER A 135 15.80 -5.05 -8.15
C SER A 135 16.28 -3.73 -7.57
N THR A 136 17.30 -3.77 -6.68
CA THR A 136 17.94 -2.58 -6.11
C THR A 136 18.65 -1.75 -7.19
N PHE A 137 19.35 -2.40 -8.11
CA PHE A 137 19.98 -1.71 -9.24
C PHE A 137 18.95 -1.00 -10.13
N CYS A 138 17.85 -1.67 -10.48
CA CYS A 138 16.79 -1.08 -11.30
C CYS A 138 16.14 0.12 -10.59
N GLU A 139 15.87 -0.01 -9.28
CA GLU A 139 15.29 1.06 -8.49
C GLU A 139 16.23 2.27 -8.41
N GLN A 140 17.48 2.06 -8.00
CA GLN A 140 18.46 3.12 -7.88
C GLN A 140 18.66 3.86 -9.22
N THR A 141 18.86 3.11 -10.31
CA THR A 141 19.10 3.69 -11.64
C THR A 141 17.93 4.56 -12.08
N ALA A 142 16.69 4.10 -11.83
CA ALA A 142 15.50 4.84 -12.20
C ALA A 142 15.31 6.09 -11.32
N ILE A 143 15.50 6.00 -10.00
CA ILE A 143 15.36 7.11 -9.06
C ILE A 143 16.39 8.21 -9.39
N GLU A 144 17.66 7.85 -9.54
CA GLU A 144 18.73 8.82 -9.84
C GLU A 144 18.54 9.47 -11.22
N GLY A 145 17.93 8.75 -12.17
CA GLY A 145 17.75 9.19 -13.55
C GLY A 145 16.39 9.83 -13.88
N ALA A 146 15.38 9.77 -13.01
CA ALA A 146 14.05 10.34 -13.27
C ALA A 146 14.09 11.88 -13.31
N ASP A 147 13.19 12.50 -14.09
CA ASP A 147 13.01 13.96 -14.12
C ASP A 147 12.23 14.44 -12.91
N ALA A 148 11.27 13.62 -12.42
CA ALA A 148 10.58 13.85 -11.16
C ALA A 148 10.32 12.52 -10.45
N VAL A 149 10.43 12.54 -9.13
CA VAL A 149 10.14 11.41 -8.25
C VAL A 149 9.00 11.79 -7.32
N VAL A 150 7.89 11.07 -7.39
CA VAL A 150 6.75 11.23 -6.50
C VAL A 150 6.93 10.31 -5.30
N ALA A 151 7.09 10.90 -4.13
CA ALA A 151 7.02 10.21 -2.85
C ALA A 151 5.58 10.23 -2.33
N VAL A 152 5.03 9.07 -1.94
CA VAL A 152 3.65 8.96 -1.46
C VAL A 152 3.43 9.55 -0.07
N SER A 153 4.50 9.95 0.60
CA SER A 153 4.50 10.64 1.90
C SER A 153 5.79 11.44 2.11
N LYS A 154 5.81 12.33 3.11
CA LYS A 154 7.04 13.00 3.55
C LYS A 154 8.04 11.99 4.10
N GLY A 155 7.55 10.98 4.84
CA GLY A 155 8.39 9.89 5.32
C GLY A 155 9.11 9.18 4.17
N VAL A 156 8.41 8.82 3.08
CA VAL A 156 9.06 8.24 1.89
C VAL A 156 10.02 9.21 1.23
N ARG A 157 9.76 10.51 1.22
CA ARG A 157 10.70 11.51 0.70
C ARG A 157 12.01 11.51 1.50
N GLU A 158 11.92 11.44 2.81
CA GLU A 158 13.09 11.33 3.70
C GLU A 158 13.85 10.02 3.49
N ASP A 159 13.12 8.92 3.38
CA ASP A 159 13.68 7.61 3.07
C ASP A 159 14.45 7.60 1.73
N VAL A 160 13.91 8.23 0.67
CA VAL A 160 14.61 8.36 -0.62
C VAL A 160 15.91 9.12 -0.46
N LEU A 161 15.90 10.27 0.22
CA LEU A 161 17.13 11.06 0.43
C LEU A 161 18.17 10.33 1.28
N SER A 162 17.73 9.49 2.22
CA SER A 162 18.63 8.68 3.03
C SER A 162 19.23 7.52 2.25
N CYS A 163 18.41 6.78 1.48
CA CYS A 163 18.86 5.61 0.73
C CYS A 163 19.64 5.98 -0.55
N TYR A 164 19.27 7.09 -1.17
CA TYR A 164 19.81 7.54 -2.47
C TYR A 164 20.29 9.00 -2.43
N PRO A 165 21.40 9.29 -1.73
CA PRO A 165 21.87 10.66 -1.48
C PRO A 165 22.32 11.44 -2.71
N ARG A 166 22.36 10.81 -3.89
CA ARG A 166 22.64 11.47 -5.17
C ARG A 166 21.41 12.09 -5.81
N VAL A 167 20.23 11.80 -5.29
CA VAL A 167 18.98 12.35 -5.83
C VAL A 167 18.88 13.83 -5.45
N ASP A 168 18.61 14.66 -6.45
CA ASP A 168 18.34 16.06 -6.25
C ASP A 168 17.02 16.25 -5.48
N PRO A 169 17.03 16.86 -4.28
CA PRO A 169 15.82 17.09 -3.49
C PRO A 169 14.73 17.89 -4.20
N ASP A 170 15.08 18.73 -5.18
CA ASP A 170 14.12 19.56 -5.95
C ASP A 170 13.32 18.71 -6.94
N ARG A 171 13.78 17.50 -7.27
CA ARG A 171 13.02 16.53 -8.09
C ARG A 171 12.07 15.66 -7.27
N LEU A 172 12.09 15.75 -5.93
CA LEU A 172 11.25 14.96 -5.04
C LEU A 172 9.98 15.71 -4.66
N HIS A 173 8.85 15.23 -5.16
CA HIS A 173 7.52 15.78 -4.93
C HIS A 173 6.71 14.88 -4.01
N VAL A 174 6.06 15.43 -2.98
CA VAL A 174 5.14 14.66 -2.14
C VAL A 174 3.74 14.76 -2.72
N ILE A 175 3.23 13.64 -3.24
CA ILE A 175 1.84 13.49 -3.69
C ILE A 175 1.28 12.23 -3.02
N HIS A 176 0.38 12.42 -2.06
CA HIS A 176 -0.22 11.33 -1.30
C HIS A 176 -1.05 10.38 -2.18
N ASN A 177 -1.26 9.16 -1.70
CA ASN A 177 -2.28 8.29 -2.26
C ASN A 177 -3.66 8.81 -1.88
N GLY A 178 -4.67 8.41 -2.64
CA GLY A 178 -6.06 8.76 -2.41
C GLY A 178 -6.92 7.58 -2.01
N ILE A 179 -8.18 7.91 -1.75
CA ILE A 179 -9.25 6.94 -1.57
C ILE A 179 -10.51 7.42 -2.32
N ASP A 180 -11.36 6.48 -2.68
CA ASP A 180 -12.69 6.75 -3.24
C ASP A 180 -13.74 6.69 -2.12
N PRO A 181 -14.21 7.84 -1.61
CA PRO A 181 -15.14 7.89 -0.48
C PRO A 181 -16.58 7.50 -0.86
N ASP A 182 -16.86 7.33 -2.14
CA ASP A 182 -18.16 6.83 -2.61
C ASP A 182 -18.21 5.29 -2.56
N ILE A 183 -17.05 4.66 -2.72
CA ILE A 183 -16.89 3.21 -2.54
C ILE A 183 -16.68 2.88 -1.05
N TYR A 184 -15.69 3.51 -0.41
CA TYR A 184 -15.38 3.30 1.00
C TYR A 184 -16.17 4.30 1.85
N LYS A 185 -17.25 3.82 2.41
CA LYS A 185 -18.16 4.57 3.31
C LYS A 185 -18.86 3.61 4.26
N PRO A 186 -19.45 4.09 5.35
CA PRO A 186 -20.19 3.23 6.25
C PRO A 186 -21.31 2.47 5.52
N GLN A 187 -21.23 1.14 5.55
CA GLN A 187 -22.19 0.20 4.97
C GLN A 187 -22.41 -0.93 5.98
N PRO A 188 -23.38 -0.79 6.90
CA PRO A 188 -23.63 -1.81 7.91
C PRO A 188 -24.24 -3.08 7.29
N SER A 189 -23.68 -4.25 7.63
CA SER A 189 -24.21 -5.56 7.24
C SER A 189 -23.99 -6.59 8.36
N PRO A 190 -24.95 -6.77 9.26
CA PRO A 190 -24.88 -7.79 10.30
C PRO A 190 -24.75 -9.20 9.74
N GLU A 191 -25.30 -9.46 8.55
CA GLU A 191 -25.21 -10.74 7.86
C GLU A 191 -23.78 -11.10 7.50
N THR A 192 -22.95 -10.09 7.15
CA THR A 192 -21.52 -10.30 6.90
C THR A 192 -20.79 -10.71 8.17
N LEU A 193 -21.09 -10.08 9.32
CA LEU A 193 -20.51 -10.47 10.59
C LEU A 193 -20.85 -11.92 10.94
N ALA A 194 -22.14 -12.29 10.86
CA ALA A 194 -22.61 -13.63 11.14
C ALA A 194 -21.93 -14.68 10.23
N ARG A 195 -21.77 -14.37 8.94
CA ARG A 195 -21.12 -15.26 7.96
C ARG A 195 -19.65 -15.55 8.32
N PHE A 196 -18.96 -14.59 8.94
CA PHE A 196 -17.57 -14.77 9.38
C PHE A 196 -17.45 -15.22 10.84
N GLY A 197 -18.56 -15.46 11.54
CA GLY A 197 -18.57 -15.91 12.93
C GLY A 197 -18.14 -14.82 13.92
N ILE A 198 -18.38 -13.56 13.57
CA ILE A 198 -18.13 -12.40 14.42
C ILE A 198 -19.39 -12.11 15.23
N ASP A 199 -19.26 -12.01 16.55
CA ASP A 199 -20.33 -11.66 17.46
C ASP A 199 -20.62 -10.16 17.40
N ALA A 200 -21.77 -9.77 16.86
CA ALA A 200 -22.14 -8.37 16.66
C ALA A 200 -22.40 -7.60 17.98
N ASP A 201 -22.63 -8.32 19.09
CA ASP A 201 -22.89 -7.71 20.39
C ASP A 201 -21.60 -7.42 21.17
N ARG A 202 -20.45 -7.79 20.62
CA ARG A 202 -19.13 -7.58 21.24
C ARG A 202 -18.28 -6.63 20.43
N PRO A 203 -17.71 -5.59 21.05
CA PRO A 203 -16.73 -4.74 20.39
C PRO A 203 -15.54 -5.55 19.84
N PHE A 204 -15.03 -5.12 18.67
CA PHE A 204 -13.88 -5.80 18.08
C PHE A 204 -12.87 -4.87 17.45
N ALA A 205 -11.60 -5.29 17.53
CA ALA A 205 -10.50 -4.73 16.77
C ALA A 205 -10.32 -5.51 15.46
N LEU A 206 -10.16 -4.80 14.35
CA LEU A 206 -9.95 -5.36 13.02
C LEU A 206 -8.51 -5.14 12.57
N PHE A 207 -7.89 -6.19 12.05
CA PHE A 207 -6.68 -6.11 11.22
C PHE A 207 -7.00 -6.69 9.85
N ASN A 208 -6.58 -6.01 8.78
CA ASN A 208 -6.54 -6.62 7.45
C ASN A 208 -5.21 -6.32 6.76
N GLY A 209 -4.64 -7.36 6.14
CA GLY A 209 -3.39 -7.23 5.43
C GLY A 209 -2.75 -8.58 5.09
N ARG A 210 -1.65 -8.51 4.33
CA ARG A 210 -0.85 -9.71 4.04
C ARG A 210 -0.07 -10.16 5.27
N ILE A 211 0.21 -11.44 5.36
CA ILE A 211 1.09 -12.00 6.39
C ILE A 211 2.54 -11.78 5.98
N THR A 212 3.07 -10.59 6.31
CA THR A 212 4.45 -10.19 6.01
C THR A 212 5.09 -9.58 7.25
N ARG A 213 6.43 -9.60 7.34
CA ARG A 213 7.16 -8.93 8.44
C ARG A 213 6.80 -7.45 8.52
N GLN A 214 6.67 -6.80 7.37
CA GLN A 214 6.31 -5.39 7.23
C GLN A 214 5.03 -5.02 7.97
N LYS A 215 3.99 -5.87 7.91
CA LYS A 215 2.67 -5.58 8.47
C LYS A 215 2.54 -5.78 9.97
N GLY A 216 3.57 -6.32 10.62
CA GLY A 216 3.66 -6.39 12.08
C GLY A 216 2.61 -7.29 12.74
N LEU A 217 2.04 -8.26 12.02
CA LEU A 217 1.02 -9.17 12.57
C LEU A 217 1.53 -9.95 13.81
N PRO A 218 2.80 -10.40 13.90
CA PRO A 218 3.33 -10.98 15.14
C PRO A 218 3.24 -10.03 16.35
N LEU A 219 3.48 -8.74 16.14
CA LEU A 219 3.38 -7.72 17.20
C LEU A 219 1.94 -7.52 17.67
N LEU A 220 0.97 -7.55 16.74
CA LEU A 220 -0.45 -7.51 17.10
C LEU A 220 -0.86 -8.74 17.90
N LEU A 221 -0.44 -9.92 17.49
CA LEU A 221 -0.75 -11.16 18.20
C LEU A 221 -0.11 -11.19 19.60
N ALA A 222 1.10 -10.67 19.77
CA ALA A 222 1.72 -10.48 21.07
C ALA A 222 0.94 -9.47 21.94
N ALA A 223 0.51 -8.34 21.37
CA ALA A 223 -0.34 -7.36 22.04
C ALA A 223 -1.72 -7.95 22.40
N ALA A 224 -2.25 -8.85 21.57
CA ALA A 224 -3.57 -9.46 21.78
C ALA A 224 -3.69 -10.24 23.09
N LEU A 225 -2.61 -10.78 23.61
CA LEU A 225 -2.58 -11.45 24.94
C LEU A 225 -2.92 -10.49 26.10
N ARG A 226 -2.82 -9.17 25.88
CA ARG A 226 -3.12 -8.10 26.86
C ARG A 226 -4.46 -7.42 26.60
N LEU A 227 -5.18 -7.82 25.55
CA LEU A 227 -6.52 -7.28 25.29
C LEU A 227 -7.53 -7.88 26.28
N ASP A 228 -8.53 -7.10 26.66
CA ASP A 228 -9.62 -7.57 27.48
C ASP A 228 -10.32 -8.76 26.78
N PRO A 229 -10.48 -9.91 27.47
CA PRO A 229 -11.09 -11.10 26.87
C PRO A 229 -12.57 -10.93 26.51
N ARG A 230 -13.22 -9.86 26.95
CA ARG A 230 -14.60 -9.54 26.54
C ARG A 230 -14.69 -9.05 25.09
N HIS A 231 -13.60 -8.51 24.55
CA HIS A 231 -13.55 -7.99 23.17
C HIS A 231 -13.08 -9.05 22.18
N GLN A 232 -13.38 -8.87 20.91
CA GLN A 232 -12.92 -9.75 19.86
C GLN A 232 -11.71 -9.14 19.13
N LEU A 233 -10.85 -10.00 18.62
CA LEU A 233 -9.84 -9.65 17.61
C LEU A 233 -10.20 -10.35 16.32
N VAL A 234 -10.46 -9.58 15.27
CA VAL A 234 -10.78 -10.07 13.92
C VAL A 234 -9.58 -9.82 13.02
N ILE A 235 -9.06 -10.89 12.43
CA ILE A 235 -7.93 -10.84 11.51
C ILE A 235 -8.37 -11.32 10.14
N VAL A 236 -8.21 -10.48 9.12
CA VAL A 236 -8.37 -10.83 7.72
C VAL A 236 -6.97 -10.88 7.12
N ALA A 237 -6.38 -12.07 7.07
CA ALA A 237 -5.02 -12.22 6.60
C ALA A 237 -4.80 -13.63 6.02
N SER A 238 -4.18 -13.67 4.84
CA SER A 238 -3.82 -14.89 4.14
C SER A 238 -2.49 -14.72 3.42
N SER A 239 -2.01 -15.80 2.78
CA SER A 239 -0.85 -15.76 1.88
C SER A 239 0.41 -15.21 2.54
N PRO A 240 1.03 -15.97 3.47
CA PRO A 240 2.30 -15.58 4.08
C PRO A 240 3.41 -15.48 3.02
N ASP A 241 4.28 -14.47 3.17
CA ASP A 241 5.39 -14.24 2.23
C ASP A 241 6.44 -15.36 2.29
N THR A 242 6.65 -15.97 3.46
CA THR A 242 7.60 -17.09 3.65
C THR A 242 7.06 -18.12 4.65
N PRO A 243 7.55 -19.39 4.61
CA PRO A 243 7.19 -20.42 5.60
C PRO A 243 7.52 -20.02 7.05
N GLU A 244 8.60 -19.26 7.27
CA GLU A 244 9.07 -18.84 8.59
C GLU A 244 8.04 -17.92 9.25
N ILE A 245 7.58 -16.86 8.53
CA ILE A 245 6.55 -15.95 9.06
C ILE A 245 5.21 -16.68 9.23
N ALA A 246 4.90 -17.65 8.37
CA ALA A 246 3.71 -18.50 8.50
C ALA A 246 3.72 -19.27 9.82
N GLY A 247 4.84 -19.93 10.12
CA GLY A 247 5.02 -20.71 11.36
C GLY A 247 4.96 -19.84 12.62
N GLU A 248 5.65 -18.70 12.62
CA GLU A 248 5.63 -17.73 13.72
C GLU A 248 4.20 -17.23 14.02
N VAL A 249 3.52 -16.78 12.99
CA VAL A 249 2.14 -16.26 13.11
C VAL A 249 1.17 -17.34 13.56
N ALA A 250 1.27 -18.56 13.04
CA ALA A 250 0.42 -19.68 13.44
C ALA A 250 0.62 -20.04 14.94
N GLY A 251 1.86 -20.07 15.42
CA GLY A 251 2.18 -20.32 16.81
C GLY A 251 1.62 -19.26 17.76
N LEU A 252 1.78 -17.97 17.41
CA LEU A 252 1.24 -16.85 18.18
C LEU A 252 -0.30 -16.85 18.16
N ALA A 253 -0.92 -17.10 17.03
CA ALA A 253 -2.38 -17.18 16.93
C ALA A 253 -2.96 -18.32 17.77
N GLN A 254 -2.28 -19.49 17.79
CA GLN A 254 -2.68 -20.59 18.65
C GLN A 254 -2.59 -20.21 20.12
N ARG A 255 -1.51 -19.56 20.51
CA ARG A 255 -1.34 -19.05 21.87
C ARG A 255 -2.44 -18.07 22.27
N VAL A 256 -2.83 -17.14 21.40
CA VAL A 256 -3.95 -16.21 21.67
C VAL A 256 -5.26 -16.98 21.86
N ARG A 257 -5.52 -18.04 21.06
CA ARG A 257 -6.73 -18.87 21.23
C ARG A 257 -6.75 -19.59 22.57
N ASP A 258 -5.62 -20.14 23.00
CA ASP A 258 -5.52 -20.94 24.22
C ASP A 258 -5.56 -20.08 25.48
N GLU A 259 -4.87 -18.94 25.51
CA GLU A 259 -4.73 -18.10 26.70
C GLU A 259 -5.86 -17.05 26.84
N ARG A 260 -6.39 -16.53 25.72
CA ARG A 260 -7.37 -15.44 25.72
C ARG A 260 -8.71 -15.83 25.10
N GLY A 261 -8.71 -16.58 24.01
CA GLY A 261 -9.90 -16.82 23.19
C GLY A 261 -10.31 -15.59 22.33
N ASN A 262 -11.54 -15.63 21.80
CA ASN A 262 -12.16 -14.52 21.03
C ASN A 262 -11.30 -14.00 19.87
N LEU A 263 -10.58 -14.87 19.17
CA LEU A 263 -9.85 -14.63 17.94
C LEU A 263 -10.64 -15.20 16.76
N VAL A 264 -11.13 -14.33 15.90
CA VAL A 264 -11.73 -14.69 14.60
C VAL A 264 -10.67 -14.48 13.52
N TRP A 265 -10.35 -15.55 12.79
CA TRP A 265 -9.35 -15.51 11.72
C TRP A 265 -9.99 -15.87 10.38
N ILE A 266 -9.96 -14.95 9.43
CA ILE A 266 -10.44 -15.13 8.06
C ILE A 266 -9.21 -15.35 7.18
N ASP A 267 -8.85 -16.62 6.97
CA ASP A 267 -7.66 -17.06 6.22
C ASP A 267 -7.99 -17.24 4.73
N ARG A 268 -8.48 -16.18 4.11
CA ARG A 268 -8.75 -16.14 2.68
C ARG A 268 -8.89 -14.71 2.20
N PHE A 269 -8.72 -14.52 0.89
CA PHE A 269 -9.13 -13.29 0.24
C PHE A 269 -10.66 -13.13 0.34
N ILE A 270 -11.12 -11.95 0.71
CA ILE A 270 -12.54 -11.60 0.76
C ILE A 270 -12.85 -10.46 -0.22
N PRO A 271 -14.08 -10.40 -0.76
CA PRO A 271 -14.50 -9.28 -1.60
C PRO A 271 -14.36 -7.93 -0.91
N ARG A 272 -14.12 -6.89 -1.69
CA ARG A 272 -14.01 -5.49 -1.19
C ARG A 272 -15.25 -5.07 -0.37
N GLU A 273 -16.44 -5.47 -0.81
CA GLU A 273 -17.69 -5.18 -0.12
C GLU A 273 -17.70 -5.75 1.30
N ASP A 274 -17.29 -7.01 1.46
CA ASP A 274 -17.18 -7.64 2.78
C ASP A 274 -16.20 -6.91 3.69
N LEU A 275 -15.05 -6.46 3.12
CA LEU A 275 -14.07 -5.71 3.88
C LEU A 275 -14.62 -4.35 4.34
N ILE A 276 -15.39 -3.65 3.50
CA ILE A 276 -16.09 -2.41 3.84
C ILE A 276 -17.08 -2.64 4.98
N HIS A 277 -17.84 -3.75 4.94
CA HIS A 277 -18.75 -4.14 6.03
C HIS A 277 -17.97 -4.37 7.34
N LEU A 278 -16.84 -5.09 7.28
CA LEU A 278 -16.02 -5.32 8.48
C LEU A 278 -15.43 -4.02 9.03
N HIS A 279 -14.93 -3.12 8.18
CA HIS A 279 -14.49 -1.80 8.62
C HIS A 279 -15.63 -1.01 9.27
N THR A 280 -16.82 -1.01 8.65
CA THR A 280 -17.98 -0.26 9.16
C THR A 280 -18.41 -0.70 10.57
N HIS A 281 -18.27 -1.99 10.87
CA HIS A 281 -18.66 -2.55 12.16
C HIS A 281 -17.53 -2.58 13.20
N ALA A 282 -16.28 -2.48 12.77
CA ALA A 282 -15.14 -2.47 13.69
C ALA A 282 -15.12 -1.20 14.54
N ASP A 283 -14.93 -1.36 15.85
CA ASP A 283 -14.74 -0.22 16.76
C ASP A 283 -13.35 0.39 16.58
N VAL A 284 -12.36 -0.47 16.26
CA VAL A 284 -10.96 -0.07 16.08
C VAL A 284 -10.34 -0.83 14.91
N PHE A 285 -9.70 -0.11 14.00
CA PHE A 285 -8.78 -0.69 13.02
C PHE A 285 -7.34 -0.61 13.52
N VAL A 286 -6.60 -1.71 13.43
CA VAL A 286 -5.21 -1.77 13.93
C VAL A 286 -4.22 -1.93 12.79
N CYS A 287 -3.24 -1.03 12.72
CA CYS A 287 -2.15 -1.07 11.74
C CYS A 287 -0.78 -1.07 12.44
N PRO A 288 -0.27 -2.24 12.88
CA PRO A 288 0.97 -2.36 13.64
C PRO A 288 2.21 -2.49 12.75
N SER A 289 2.18 -1.91 11.56
CA SER A 289 3.25 -2.00 10.57
C SER A 289 4.58 -1.51 11.12
N ILE A 290 5.67 -2.21 10.83
CA ILE A 290 7.04 -1.77 11.17
C ILE A 290 7.64 -0.89 10.06
N TYR A 291 7.09 -0.94 8.88
CA TYR A 291 7.38 -0.08 7.74
C TYR A 291 6.10 0.12 6.92
N GLU A 292 5.67 1.36 6.76
CA GLU A 292 4.47 1.70 6.01
C GLU A 292 4.70 2.98 5.20
N PRO A 293 4.96 2.89 3.90
CA PRO A 293 5.20 4.05 3.05
C PRO A 293 4.07 5.06 3.07
N PHE A 294 2.82 4.60 3.16
CA PHE A 294 1.65 5.46 3.28
C PHE A 294 0.59 4.87 4.21
N GLY A 295 -0.14 3.81 3.77
CA GLY A 295 -1.18 3.16 4.57
C GLY A 295 -2.59 3.30 3.99
N LEU A 296 -2.81 2.83 2.75
CA LEU A 296 -4.15 2.85 2.12
C LEU A 296 -5.22 2.18 2.98
N VAL A 297 -4.89 1.06 3.64
CA VAL A 297 -5.82 0.35 4.54
C VAL A 297 -6.30 1.22 5.71
N ILE A 298 -5.51 2.20 6.14
CA ILE A 298 -5.88 3.17 7.16
C ILE A 298 -6.92 4.15 6.58
N LEU A 299 -6.73 4.63 5.35
CA LEU A 299 -7.73 5.47 4.68
C LEU A 299 -9.04 4.72 4.47
N GLU A 300 -8.99 3.42 4.14
CA GLU A 300 -10.17 2.55 3.99
C GLU A 300 -10.96 2.48 5.30
N ALA A 301 -10.27 2.23 6.42
CA ALA A 301 -10.88 2.20 7.75
C ALA A 301 -11.48 3.56 8.14
N MET A 302 -10.71 4.65 7.99
CA MET A 302 -11.17 6.00 8.31
C MET A 302 -12.35 6.43 7.42
N ALA A 303 -12.35 6.06 6.14
CA ALA A 303 -13.46 6.33 5.23
C ALA A 303 -14.76 5.62 5.68
N CYS A 304 -14.65 4.47 6.34
CA CYS A 304 -15.77 3.72 6.93
C CYS A 304 -16.12 4.16 8.37
N GLU A 305 -15.60 5.28 8.86
CA GLU A 305 -15.79 5.83 10.21
C GLU A 305 -15.22 4.96 11.33
N THR A 306 -14.19 4.18 11.05
CA THR A 306 -13.51 3.35 12.05
C THR A 306 -12.34 4.12 12.67
N ALA A 307 -12.26 4.14 14.00
CA ALA A 307 -11.10 4.70 14.72
C ALA A 307 -9.85 3.86 14.45
N VAL A 308 -8.67 4.47 14.48
CA VAL A 308 -7.41 3.81 14.12
C VAL A 308 -6.45 3.78 15.31
N VAL A 309 -5.81 2.62 15.52
CA VAL A 309 -4.60 2.50 16.34
C VAL A 309 -3.48 1.98 15.45
N ALA A 310 -2.42 2.76 15.28
CA ALA A 310 -1.36 2.42 14.35
C ALA A 310 0.03 2.75 14.90
N SER A 311 1.06 2.10 14.36
CA SER A 311 2.45 2.46 14.64
C SER A 311 2.79 3.84 14.04
N ARG A 312 3.67 4.59 14.71
CA ARG A 312 4.17 5.89 14.23
C ARG A 312 5.36 5.66 13.30
N VAL A 313 5.11 5.15 12.09
CA VAL A 313 6.17 4.88 11.09
C VAL A 313 5.77 5.39 9.71
N GLY A 314 6.76 5.75 8.90
CA GLY A 314 6.59 6.14 7.50
C GLY A 314 5.53 7.21 7.27
N GLY A 315 4.57 6.95 6.40
CA GLY A 315 3.47 7.88 6.05
C GLY A 315 2.28 7.87 7.03
N ILE A 316 2.21 6.94 7.99
CA ILE A 316 1.06 6.83 8.90
C ILE A 316 0.79 8.13 9.67
N PRO A 317 1.80 8.86 10.20
CA PRO A 317 1.58 10.12 10.90
C PRO A 317 1.00 11.26 10.05
N GLU A 318 1.03 11.11 8.72
CA GLU A 318 0.41 12.07 7.80
C GLU A 318 -1.09 11.82 7.60
N ILE A 319 -1.54 10.59 7.88
CA ILE A 319 -2.93 10.17 7.79
C ILE A 319 -3.64 10.30 9.15
N VAL A 320 -3.08 9.69 10.19
CA VAL A 320 -3.67 9.64 11.53
C VAL A 320 -3.25 10.84 12.35
N VAL A 321 -4.21 11.59 12.88
CA VAL A 321 -3.99 12.69 13.81
C VAL A 321 -4.14 12.17 15.24
N GLN A 322 -3.04 12.23 16.01
CA GLN A 322 -2.97 11.73 17.37
C GLN A 322 -4.08 12.30 18.27
N GLY A 323 -4.89 11.43 18.87
CA GLY A 323 -5.95 11.82 19.80
C GLY A 323 -7.20 12.42 19.13
N GLU A 324 -7.20 12.62 17.80
CA GLU A 324 -8.33 13.17 17.07
C GLU A 324 -8.99 12.13 16.16
N THR A 325 -8.21 11.45 15.31
CA THR A 325 -8.72 10.44 14.38
C THR A 325 -8.30 9.02 14.78
N GLY A 326 -7.48 8.89 15.79
CA GLY A 326 -6.93 7.64 16.29
C GLY A 326 -5.72 7.84 17.18
N TYR A 327 -5.00 6.77 17.45
CA TYR A 327 -3.77 6.77 18.22
C TYR A 327 -2.59 6.27 17.40
N LEU A 328 -1.44 6.93 17.60
CA LEU A 328 -0.14 6.54 17.08
C LEU A 328 0.72 6.02 18.24
N VAL A 329 1.29 4.83 18.07
CA VAL A 329 2.18 4.18 19.04
C VAL A 329 3.60 4.16 18.48
N ASP A 330 4.57 4.60 19.25
CA ASP A 330 5.97 4.67 18.84
C ASP A 330 6.55 3.26 18.72
N TYR A 331 7.06 2.91 17.53
CA TYR A 331 7.70 1.63 17.27
C TYR A 331 9.22 1.72 17.42
N ASN A 332 9.77 0.81 18.21
CA ASN A 332 11.21 0.60 18.35
C ASN A 332 11.51 -0.90 18.21
N SER A 333 12.35 -1.27 17.24
CA SER A 333 12.76 -2.67 17.03
C SER A 333 13.51 -3.27 18.22
N ASP A 334 14.20 -2.45 19.01
CA ASP A 334 14.98 -2.88 20.16
C ASP A 334 14.13 -3.02 21.44
N ASP A 335 12.89 -2.49 21.42
CA ASP A 335 11.93 -2.56 22.53
C ASP A 335 10.50 -2.80 22.03
N THR A 336 10.28 -3.98 21.50
CA THR A 336 8.96 -4.39 21.01
C THR A 336 7.96 -4.67 22.14
N GLU A 337 8.43 -4.92 23.35
CA GLU A 337 7.58 -5.14 24.53
C GLU A 337 6.82 -3.88 24.93
N THR A 338 7.49 -2.74 24.99
CA THR A 338 6.85 -1.43 25.23
C THR A 338 5.85 -1.12 24.12
N PHE A 339 6.21 -1.31 22.85
CA PHE A 339 5.30 -1.12 21.73
C PHE A 339 4.02 -1.96 21.85
N THR A 340 4.16 -3.27 22.09
CA THR A 340 3.00 -4.18 22.16
C THR A 340 2.12 -3.89 23.37
N THR A 341 2.70 -3.45 24.49
CA THR A 341 1.98 -3.05 25.70
C THR A 341 1.17 -1.78 25.47
N GLU A 342 1.77 -0.75 24.87
CA GLU A 342 1.08 0.50 24.54
C GLU A 342 0.01 0.28 23.47
N LEU A 343 0.32 -0.50 22.43
CA LEU A 343 -0.64 -0.88 21.38
C LEU A 343 -1.90 -1.52 21.99
N ALA A 344 -1.72 -2.50 22.88
CA ALA A 344 -2.82 -3.13 23.58
C ALA A 344 -3.62 -2.15 24.46
N GLY A 345 -2.93 -1.25 25.17
CA GLY A 345 -3.56 -0.21 25.97
C GLY A 345 -4.48 0.69 25.16
N ARG A 346 -4.01 1.19 24.01
CA ARG A 346 -4.81 2.05 23.12
C ARG A 346 -5.99 1.31 22.48
N ILE A 347 -5.78 0.04 22.10
CA ILE A 347 -6.87 -0.79 21.58
C ILE A 347 -7.93 -0.99 22.66
N ASN A 348 -7.56 -1.37 23.89
CA ASN A 348 -8.50 -1.58 25.00
C ASN A 348 -9.26 -0.29 25.35
N GLU A 349 -8.61 0.87 25.33
CA GLU A 349 -9.23 2.17 25.56
C GLU A 349 -10.40 2.40 24.60
N LEU A 350 -10.17 2.24 23.28
CA LEU A 350 -11.20 2.47 22.28
C LEU A 350 -12.28 1.37 22.24
N LEU A 351 -11.93 0.11 22.53
CA LEU A 351 -12.91 -0.96 22.64
C LEU A 351 -13.82 -0.82 23.87
N THR A 352 -13.35 -0.12 24.92
CA THR A 352 -14.12 0.13 26.14
C THR A 352 -14.94 1.42 26.05
N ASP A 353 -14.37 2.48 25.45
CA ASP A 353 -15.06 3.76 25.23
C ASP A 353 -15.55 3.88 23.79
N ASN A 354 -16.68 3.26 23.51
CA ASN A 354 -17.32 3.28 22.20
C ASN A 354 -17.70 4.71 21.74
N ALA A 355 -17.97 5.64 22.65
CA ALA A 355 -18.29 7.02 22.31
C ALA A 355 -17.04 7.73 21.76
N LEU A 356 -15.87 7.50 22.39
CA LEU A 356 -14.59 8.01 21.92
C LEU A 356 -14.22 7.40 20.56
N ALA A 357 -14.33 6.07 20.39
CA ALA A 357 -14.07 5.38 19.14
C ALA A 357 -14.89 5.96 17.98
N ARG A 358 -16.21 6.11 18.18
CA ARG A 358 -17.10 6.72 17.18
C ARG A 358 -16.76 8.17 16.87
N LYS A 359 -16.37 8.96 17.87
CA LYS A 359 -15.94 10.35 17.68
C LYS A 359 -14.71 10.41 16.80
N MET A 360 -13.70 9.57 17.08
CA MET A 360 -12.46 9.48 16.29
C MET A 360 -12.73 8.97 14.87
N GLY A 361 -13.56 7.95 14.70
CA GLY A 361 -13.94 7.42 13.40
C GLY A 361 -14.60 8.48 12.51
N LYS A 362 -15.56 9.26 13.05
CA LYS A 362 -16.19 10.38 12.32
C LYS A 362 -15.22 11.50 11.97
N ALA A 363 -14.28 11.81 12.85
CA ALA A 363 -13.21 12.78 12.56
C ALA A 363 -12.30 12.24 11.47
N GLY A 364 -11.99 10.94 11.51
CA GLY A 364 -11.23 10.23 10.48
C GLY A 364 -11.86 10.35 9.09
N ARG A 365 -13.16 10.06 8.97
CA ARG A 365 -13.87 10.20 7.70
C ARG A 365 -13.86 11.63 7.17
N ARG A 366 -14.09 12.64 8.01
CA ARG A 366 -14.00 14.05 7.58
C ARG A 366 -12.63 14.37 7.01
N ARG A 367 -11.56 13.96 7.71
CA ARG A 367 -10.18 14.15 7.23
C ARG A 367 -9.94 13.48 5.88
N VAL A 368 -10.47 12.28 5.67
CA VAL A 368 -10.37 11.56 4.38
C VAL A 368 -11.02 12.38 3.27
N LEU A 369 -12.25 12.86 3.49
CA LEU A 369 -12.99 13.65 2.50
C LEU A 369 -12.28 14.97 2.15
N ASP A 370 -11.65 15.61 3.14
CA ASP A 370 -11.01 16.91 2.98
C ASP A 370 -9.64 16.84 2.30
N HIS A 371 -8.90 15.71 2.47
CA HIS A 371 -7.46 15.69 2.13
C HIS A 371 -7.03 14.58 1.18
N PHE A 372 -7.79 13.49 1.02
CA PHE A 372 -7.33 12.28 0.33
C PHE A 372 -8.22 11.84 -0.84
N GLY A 373 -8.93 12.77 -1.46
CA GLY A 373 -9.73 12.49 -2.65
C GLY A 373 -8.88 12.34 -3.92
N TRP A 374 -9.08 11.26 -4.67
CA TRP A 374 -8.35 10.99 -5.92
C TRP A 374 -8.41 12.11 -6.97
N PRO A 375 -9.52 12.86 -7.17
CA PRO A 375 -9.54 13.95 -8.15
C PRO A 375 -8.49 15.03 -7.88
N ALA A 376 -8.28 15.43 -6.63
CA ALA A 376 -7.27 16.43 -6.27
C ALA A 376 -5.85 15.89 -6.46
N ILE A 377 -5.63 14.60 -6.19
CA ILE A 377 -4.34 13.93 -6.39
C ILE A 377 -4.01 13.84 -7.87
N ALA A 378 -4.97 13.47 -8.71
CA ALA A 378 -4.79 13.44 -10.17
C ALA A 378 -4.49 14.84 -10.74
N ALA A 379 -5.18 15.89 -10.27
CA ALA A 379 -4.92 17.27 -10.69
C ALA A 379 -3.47 17.68 -10.38
N ARG A 380 -3.00 17.45 -9.15
CA ARG A 380 -1.59 17.71 -8.77
C ARG A 380 -0.58 16.91 -9.59
N THR A 381 -0.94 15.67 -9.96
CA THR A 381 -0.09 14.84 -10.82
C THR A 381 0.00 15.41 -12.23
N VAL A 382 -1.10 15.93 -12.79
CA VAL A 382 -1.09 16.62 -14.10
C VAL A 382 -0.29 17.89 -14.05
N GLU A 383 -0.41 18.71 -12.98
CA GLU A 383 0.42 19.89 -12.79
C GLU A 383 1.92 19.56 -12.82
N LEU A 384 2.31 18.43 -12.19
CA LEU A 384 3.69 17.95 -12.26
C LEU A 384 4.08 17.57 -13.69
N TYR A 385 3.24 16.84 -14.43
CA TYR A 385 3.53 16.51 -15.84
C TYR A 385 3.73 17.75 -16.70
N ASP A 386 2.86 18.74 -16.53
CA ASP A 386 2.93 19.99 -17.33
C ASP A 386 4.19 20.81 -17.01
N SER A 387 4.68 20.74 -15.76
CA SER A 387 5.93 21.41 -15.36
C SER A 387 7.19 20.82 -16.01
N LEU A 388 7.13 19.56 -16.43
CA LEU A 388 8.26 18.87 -17.05
C LEU A 388 8.29 18.98 -18.57
N ARG A 389 7.23 19.51 -19.19
CA ARG A 389 7.17 19.66 -20.65
C ARG A 389 7.98 20.87 -21.09
N PRO A 390 8.73 20.77 -22.17
CA PRO A 390 9.36 21.95 -22.77
C PRO A 390 8.29 23.00 -23.05
N ALA A 391 8.57 24.26 -22.70
CA ALA A 391 7.70 25.36 -23.13
C ALA A 391 7.53 25.25 -24.66
N VAL A 392 6.26 25.20 -25.12
CA VAL A 392 5.96 25.23 -26.55
C VAL A 392 6.48 26.58 -27.06
N ALA A 393 7.57 26.51 -27.85
CA ALA A 393 8.20 27.68 -28.45
C ALA A 393 7.30 28.29 -29.56
#